data_cc5fdbe94b29a0147b10720ccbe20193
#
_entry.id   cc5fdbe94b29a0147b10720ccbe20193
#
_cell.length_a   1.000
_cell.length_b   1.000
_cell.length_c   1.000
_cell.angle_alpha   90.00
_cell.angle_beta   90.00
_cell.angle_gamma   90.00
#
_symmetry.space_group_name_H-M   'P 1'
#
loop_
_entity.id
_entity.type
_entity.pdbx_description
1 polymer ?
#
loop_
_entity_poly.entity_id
_entity_poly.type
_entity_poly.pdbx_seq_one_letter_code
_entity_poly.pdbx_strand_id
1 'polypeptide(L)'
;ARFGKPKHVTELTQHRGLFYRTPKGHTPWFCELEEQWQNVSPKIQLCCNEGTWLIDKAIKGEGLLMLPRWVLLPYIEAGALIELEFEHKLSVSTNPDIGIFLLYQKQRYHIPKVKAVVDFMVTRLKEA
;
A
#
# COMPACT_ATOMS: atom_id res chain seq x y z
N ALA A 1 4.04 2.48 -22.05
CA ALA A 1 3.58 1.25 -21.40
C ALA A 1 2.61 0.48 -22.27
N ARG A 2 2.69 -0.83 -22.30
CA ARG A 2 1.92 -1.73 -23.20
C ARG A 2 0.40 -1.61 -23.05
N PHE A 3 -0.10 -1.17 -21.89
CA PHE A 3 -1.52 -1.08 -21.56
C PHE A 3 -2.02 0.35 -21.27
N GLY A 4 -1.18 1.37 -21.50
CA GLY A 4 -1.51 2.75 -21.18
C GLY A 4 -1.51 3.05 -19.67
N LYS A 5 -1.80 4.31 -19.33
CA LYS A 5 -2.00 4.74 -17.94
C LYS A 5 -3.49 4.89 -17.68
N PRO A 6 -4.08 4.29 -16.63
CA PRO A 6 -5.44 4.59 -16.25
C PRO A 6 -5.54 6.05 -15.78
N LYS A 7 -6.57 6.75 -16.22
CA LYS A 7 -6.85 8.14 -15.85
C LYS A 7 -7.85 8.23 -14.71
N HIS A 8 -8.76 7.28 -14.64
CA HIS A 8 -9.81 7.19 -13.62
C HIS A 8 -9.73 5.86 -12.88
N VAL A 9 -10.14 5.86 -11.62
CA VAL A 9 -10.12 4.65 -10.77
C VAL A 9 -10.98 3.52 -11.34
N THR A 10 -12.04 3.84 -12.07
CA THR A 10 -12.92 2.86 -12.72
C THR A 10 -12.23 2.10 -13.86
N GLU A 11 -11.21 2.68 -14.49
CA GLU A 11 -10.43 2.02 -15.54
C GLU A 11 -9.50 0.93 -15.01
N LEU A 12 -9.23 0.93 -13.69
CA LEU A 12 -8.37 -0.07 -13.05
C LEU A 12 -8.85 -1.49 -13.31
N THR A 13 -10.15 -1.72 -13.39
CA THR A 13 -10.74 -3.04 -13.66
C THR A 13 -10.35 -3.63 -15.02
N GLN A 14 -9.89 -2.80 -15.95
CA GLN A 14 -9.41 -3.21 -17.27
C GLN A 14 -7.91 -3.53 -17.29
N HIS A 15 -7.19 -3.15 -16.25
CA HIS A 15 -5.76 -3.39 -16.11
C HIS A 15 -5.48 -4.69 -15.35
N ARG A 16 -4.20 -5.05 -15.30
CA ARG A 16 -3.68 -6.19 -14.54
C ARG A 16 -3.06 -5.69 -13.24
N GLY A 17 -3.35 -6.35 -12.13
CA GLY A 17 -2.85 -6.00 -10.82
C GLY A 17 -1.92 -7.04 -10.22
N LEU A 18 -0.95 -6.55 -9.48
CA LEU A 18 -0.02 -7.33 -8.68
C LEU A 18 -0.46 -7.18 -7.21
N PHE A 19 -0.92 -8.27 -6.62
CA PHE A 19 -1.56 -8.22 -5.32
C PHE A 19 -0.70 -8.82 -4.21
N TYR A 20 -0.65 -8.12 -3.08
CA TYR A 20 -0.08 -8.68 -1.87
C TYR A 20 -1.06 -9.67 -1.25
N ARG A 21 -0.54 -10.85 -0.88
CA ARG A 21 -1.33 -11.91 -0.26
C ARG A 21 -1.19 -11.87 1.26
N THR A 22 -2.31 -11.79 1.93
CA THR A 22 -2.43 -11.96 3.38
C THR A 22 -2.98 -13.34 3.72
N PRO A 23 -2.98 -13.78 4.99
CA PRO A 23 -3.65 -15.01 5.41
C PRO A 23 -5.15 -15.08 5.04
N LYS A 24 -5.78 -13.92 4.83
CA LYS A 24 -7.20 -13.81 4.42
C LYS A 24 -7.41 -13.80 2.89
N GLY A 25 -6.33 -13.94 2.10
CA GLY A 25 -6.36 -13.87 0.65
C GLY A 25 -5.65 -12.65 0.08
N HIS A 26 -5.91 -12.31 -1.18
CA HIS A 26 -5.39 -11.10 -1.77
C HIS A 26 -6.03 -9.85 -1.13
N THR A 27 -5.30 -8.74 -1.19
CA THR A 27 -5.76 -7.45 -0.64
C THR A 27 -6.50 -6.67 -1.73
N PRO A 28 -7.85 -6.58 -1.71
CA PRO A 28 -8.60 -5.83 -2.71
C PRO A 28 -8.29 -4.34 -2.66
N TRP A 29 -8.55 -3.64 -3.76
CA TRP A 29 -8.42 -2.19 -3.85
C TRP A 29 -9.80 -1.54 -3.82
N PHE A 30 -9.99 -0.62 -2.89
CA PHE A 30 -11.23 0.10 -2.69
C PHE A 30 -11.07 1.57 -3.01
N CYS A 31 -12.14 2.17 -3.45
CA CYS A 31 -12.28 3.60 -3.64
C CYS A 31 -13.65 4.06 -3.13
N GLU A 32 -13.69 5.19 -2.47
CA GLU A 32 -14.96 5.82 -2.08
C GLU A 32 -15.47 6.66 -3.25
N LEU A 33 -16.57 6.20 -3.85
CA LEU A 33 -17.27 6.86 -4.94
C LEU A 33 -18.71 7.13 -4.50
N GLU A 34 -19.17 8.37 -4.65
CA GLU A 34 -20.53 8.77 -4.27
C GLU A 34 -20.91 8.35 -2.83
N GLU A 35 -19.98 8.59 -1.90
CA GLU A 35 -20.12 8.22 -0.47
C GLU A 35 -20.25 6.71 -0.19
N GLN A 36 -19.90 5.88 -1.17
CA GLN A 36 -19.91 4.42 -1.04
C GLN A 36 -18.55 3.81 -1.39
N TRP A 37 -18.13 2.84 -0.59
CA TRP A 37 -16.93 2.07 -0.87
C TRP A 37 -17.19 1.06 -1.98
N GLN A 38 -16.41 1.15 -3.05
CA GLN A 38 -16.48 0.24 -4.18
C GLN A 38 -15.15 -0.48 -4.38
N ASN A 39 -15.23 -1.75 -4.72
CA ASN A 39 -14.06 -2.53 -5.12
C ASN A 39 -13.71 -2.19 -6.58
N VAL A 40 -12.56 -1.57 -6.76
CA VAL A 40 -12.04 -1.15 -8.08
C VAL A 40 -10.81 -1.97 -8.49
N SER A 41 -10.63 -3.13 -7.89
CA SER A 41 -9.47 -3.98 -8.12
C SER A 41 -9.27 -4.30 -9.60
N PRO A 42 -8.04 -4.20 -10.12
CA PRO A 42 -7.70 -4.73 -11.43
C PRO A 42 -7.79 -6.25 -11.46
N LYS A 43 -7.70 -6.83 -12.64
CA LYS A 43 -7.64 -8.28 -12.81
C LYS A 43 -6.36 -8.82 -12.18
N ILE A 44 -6.46 -9.90 -11.42
CA ILE A 44 -5.31 -10.51 -10.76
C ILE A 44 -4.36 -11.09 -11.83
N GLN A 45 -3.17 -10.52 -11.93
CA GLN A 45 -2.06 -11.05 -12.73
C GLN A 45 -1.17 -11.96 -11.88
N LEU A 46 -0.90 -11.53 -10.66
CA LEU A 46 -0.06 -12.23 -9.70
C LEU A 46 -0.53 -11.89 -8.28
N CYS A 47 -0.46 -12.87 -7.40
CA CYS A 47 -0.73 -12.68 -5.98
C CYS A 47 0.28 -13.47 -5.15
N CYS A 48 1.11 -12.78 -4.38
CA CYS A 48 2.07 -13.40 -3.48
C CYS A 48 2.30 -12.55 -2.22
N ASN A 49 2.98 -13.12 -1.24
CA ASN A 49 3.32 -12.45 0.03
C ASN A 49 4.76 -11.92 0.05
N GLU A 50 5.43 -11.83 -1.10
CA GLU A 50 6.78 -11.31 -1.24
C GLU A 50 6.74 -9.95 -1.95
N GLY A 51 6.84 -8.87 -1.15
CA GLY A 51 6.73 -7.50 -1.66
C GLY A 51 7.82 -7.12 -2.65
N THR A 52 9.05 -7.55 -2.40
CA THR A 52 10.20 -7.26 -3.29
C THR A 52 10.00 -7.86 -4.68
N TRP A 53 9.45 -9.07 -4.74
CA TRP A 53 9.15 -9.72 -6.01
C TRP A 53 8.01 -9.02 -6.78
N LEU A 54 6.98 -8.56 -6.07
CA LEU A 54 5.92 -7.75 -6.67
C LEU A 54 6.45 -6.44 -7.26
N ILE A 55 7.39 -5.79 -6.57
CA ILE A 55 8.05 -4.57 -7.05
C ILE A 55 8.85 -4.86 -8.33
N ASP A 56 9.64 -5.94 -8.36
CA ASP A 56 10.39 -6.35 -9.56
C ASP A 56 9.47 -6.56 -10.76
N LYS A 57 8.33 -7.21 -10.55
CA LYS A 57 7.31 -7.41 -11.58
C LYS A 57 6.68 -6.10 -12.06
N ALA A 58 6.41 -5.16 -11.15
CA ALA A 58 5.91 -3.85 -11.51
C ALA A 58 6.94 -3.05 -12.33
N ILE A 59 8.21 -3.08 -11.97
CA ILE A 59 9.31 -2.45 -12.71
C ILE A 59 9.40 -3.01 -14.14
N LYS A 60 9.17 -4.31 -14.32
CA LYS A 60 9.11 -4.97 -15.62
C LYS A 60 7.84 -4.67 -16.41
N GLY A 61 6.91 -3.87 -15.86
CA GLY A 61 5.67 -3.49 -16.51
C GLY A 61 4.62 -4.58 -16.59
N GLU A 62 4.69 -5.58 -15.72
CA GLU A 62 3.77 -6.73 -15.74
C GLU A 62 2.40 -6.43 -15.12
N GLY A 63 2.25 -5.30 -14.41
CA GLY A 63 0.98 -4.88 -13.83
C GLY A 63 1.08 -3.64 -12.95
N LEU A 64 -0.06 -3.22 -12.43
CA LEU A 64 -0.17 -2.16 -11.45
C LEU A 64 0.04 -2.74 -10.04
N LEU A 65 0.70 -1.97 -9.18
CA LEU A 65 1.02 -2.36 -7.82
C LEU A 65 0.53 -1.32 -6.83
N MET A 66 -0.08 -1.76 -5.74
CA MET A 66 -0.42 -0.91 -4.61
C MET A 66 0.21 -1.45 -3.34
N LEU A 67 1.22 -0.74 -2.85
CA LEU A 67 1.90 -0.96 -1.58
C LEU A 67 2.02 0.39 -0.85
N PRO A 68 2.34 0.40 0.44
CA PRO A 68 2.58 1.64 1.16
C PRO A 68 3.62 2.52 0.45
N ARG A 69 3.34 3.82 0.34
CA ARG A 69 4.19 4.77 -0.40
C ARG A 69 5.64 4.74 0.09
N TRP A 70 5.87 4.63 1.39
CA TRP A 70 7.22 4.57 1.96
C TRP A 70 8.05 3.36 1.50
N VAL A 71 7.40 2.25 1.12
CA VAL A 71 8.06 1.07 0.51
C VAL A 71 8.46 1.36 -0.94
N LEU A 72 7.62 2.08 -1.69
CA LEU A 72 7.79 2.32 -3.11
C LEU A 72 8.64 3.57 -3.41
N LEU A 73 8.77 4.48 -2.44
CA LEU A 73 9.42 5.78 -2.64
C LEU A 73 10.82 5.69 -3.27
N PRO A 74 11.73 4.80 -2.83
CA PRO A 74 13.06 4.69 -3.45
C PRO A 74 13.02 4.35 -4.94
N TYR A 75 12.05 3.55 -5.36
CA TYR A 75 11.88 3.14 -6.76
C TYR A 75 11.23 4.24 -7.62
N ILE A 76 10.37 5.05 -7.00
CA ILE A 76 9.76 6.22 -7.65
C ILE A 76 10.82 7.30 -7.85
N GLU A 77 11.61 7.61 -6.84
CA GLU A 77 12.70 8.58 -6.91
C GLU A 77 13.78 8.16 -7.91
N ALA A 78 14.06 6.88 -8.03
CA ALA A 78 14.97 6.33 -9.03
C ALA A 78 14.38 6.31 -10.46
N GLY A 79 13.10 6.66 -10.63
CA GLY A 79 12.41 6.62 -11.93
C GLY A 79 12.06 5.22 -12.43
N ALA A 80 12.23 4.19 -11.60
CA ALA A 80 11.90 2.81 -11.95
C ALA A 80 10.39 2.52 -11.89
N LEU A 81 9.67 3.25 -11.06
CA LEU A 81 8.21 3.23 -10.94
C LEU A 81 7.64 4.63 -11.15
N ILE A 82 6.41 4.68 -11.61
CA ILE A 82 5.64 5.91 -11.75
C ILE A 82 4.43 5.83 -10.84
N GLU A 83 4.26 6.83 -9.97
CA GLU A 83 3.07 6.96 -9.14
C GLU A 83 1.87 7.37 -10.02
N LEU A 84 0.76 6.66 -9.86
CA LEU A 84 -0.49 7.01 -10.51
C LEU A 84 -1.34 7.84 -9.55
N GLU A 85 -1.72 9.02 -9.99
CA GLU A 85 -2.57 9.93 -9.24
C GLU A 85 -3.99 9.85 -9.79
N PHE A 86 -4.96 9.77 -8.88
CA PHE A 86 -6.38 9.76 -9.18
C PHE A 86 -7.09 10.83 -8.35
N GLU A 87 -8.22 11.31 -8.83
CA GLU A 87 -9.08 12.25 -8.09
C GLU A 87 -9.59 11.64 -6.77
N HIS A 88 -9.79 10.33 -6.76
CA HIS A 88 -10.28 9.60 -5.59
C HIS A 88 -9.16 8.76 -4.96
N LYS A 89 -9.11 8.78 -3.64
CA LYS A 89 -8.11 8.02 -2.88
C LYS A 89 -8.40 6.53 -2.94
N LEU A 90 -7.39 5.75 -3.31
CA LEU A 90 -7.41 4.30 -3.22
C LEU A 90 -7.02 3.83 -1.81
N SER A 91 -7.63 2.74 -1.37
CA SER A 91 -7.30 2.08 -0.11
C SER A 91 -7.38 0.57 -0.22
N VAL A 92 -6.62 -0.12 0.60
CA VAL A 92 -6.70 -1.58 0.77
C VAL A 92 -7.73 -2.00 1.83
N SER A 93 -8.38 -1.04 2.45
CA SER A 93 -9.37 -1.25 3.50
C SER A 93 -10.45 -0.17 3.46
N THR A 94 -11.65 -0.54 3.80
CA THR A 94 -12.75 0.39 4.06
C THR A 94 -12.71 0.98 5.48
N ASN A 95 -11.77 0.51 6.32
CA ASN A 95 -11.56 1.05 7.65
C ASN A 95 -10.68 2.31 7.57
N PRO A 96 -11.14 3.46 8.07
CA PRO A 96 -10.37 4.70 8.10
C PRO A 96 -9.14 4.64 9.01
N ASP A 97 -9.14 3.75 10.00
CA ASP A 97 -8.09 3.63 11.02
C ASP A 97 -6.96 2.67 10.60
N ILE A 98 -6.72 2.52 9.32
CA ILE A 98 -5.60 1.70 8.84
C ILE A 98 -4.27 2.43 9.07
N GLY A 99 -3.31 1.72 9.69
CA GLY A 99 -2.00 2.31 9.99
C GLY A 99 -1.02 1.30 10.54
N ILE A 100 0.19 1.77 10.81
CA ILE A 100 1.22 1.02 11.52
C ILE A 100 1.15 1.43 12.99
N PHE A 101 1.00 0.46 13.86
CA PHE A 101 0.82 0.68 15.30
C PHE A 101 1.97 0.08 16.09
N LEU A 102 2.48 0.84 17.05
CA LEU A 102 3.41 0.34 18.06
C LEU A 102 2.61 -0.08 19.29
N LEU A 103 2.55 -1.38 19.54
CA LEU A 103 1.81 -1.95 20.67
C LEU A 103 2.75 -2.23 21.85
N TYR A 104 2.38 -1.72 23.00
CA TYR A 104 3.07 -1.99 24.26
C TYR A 104 2.09 -1.99 25.43
N GLN A 105 2.45 -2.67 26.53
CA GLN A 105 1.61 -2.67 27.73
C GLN A 105 1.73 -1.30 28.42
N LYS A 106 0.62 -0.59 28.55
CA LYS A 106 0.55 0.75 29.16
C LYS A 106 1.22 0.80 30.53
N GLN A 107 1.02 -0.23 31.35
CA GLN A 107 1.61 -0.34 32.68
C GLN A 107 3.14 -0.48 32.68
N ARG A 108 3.74 -0.85 31.54
CA ARG A 108 5.19 -1.01 31.41
C ARG A 108 5.91 0.16 30.76
N TYR A 109 5.17 1.19 30.34
CA TYR A 109 5.77 2.33 29.65
C TYR A 109 6.80 3.09 30.52
N HIS A 110 6.61 3.15 31.85
CA HIS A 110 7.56 3.80 32.75
C HIS A 110 8.82 2.98 33.03
N ILE A 111 8.91 1.73 32.60
CA ILE A 111 10.17 0.98 32.66
C ILE A 111 11.16 1.65 31.71
N PRO A 112 12.34 2.11 32.18
CA PRO A 112 13.24 2.96 31.40
C PRO A 112 13.59 2.40 30.01
N LYS A 113 13.85 1.11 29.90
CA LYS A 113 14.16 0.45 28.63
C LYS A 113 12.97 0.42 27.65
N VAL A 114 11.76 0.22 28.17
CA VAL A 114 10.53 0.23 27.34
C VAL A 114 10.26 1.63 26.85
N LYS A 115 10.32 2.61 27.77
CA LYS A 115 10.14 4.02 27.43
C LYS A 115 11.15 4.49 26.39
N ALA A 116 12.42 4.16 26.53
CA ALA A 116 13.45 4.54 25.58
C ALA A 116 13.18 4.01 24.17
N VAL A 117 12.79 2.74 24.05
CA VAL A 117 12.44 2.13 22.74
C VAL A 117 11.20 2.77 22.16
N VAL A 118 10.13 2.93 22.93
CA VAL A 118 8.88 3.53 22.44
C VAL A 118 9.12 4.96 21.98
N ASP A 119 9.78 5.79 22.78
CA ASP A 119 10.05 7.19 22.44
C ASP A 119 10.94 7.29 21.18
N PHE A 120 11.96 6.45 21.07
CA PHE A 120 12.81 6.39 19.88
C PHE A 120 12.01 6.04 18.62
N MET A 121 11.20 4.98 18.67
CA MET A 121 10.39 4.54 17.53
C MET A 121 9.37 5.59 17.11
N VAL A 122 8.67 6.20 18.08
CA VAL A 122 7.68 7.26 17.80
C VAL A 122 8.35 8.45 17.13
N THR A 123 9.51 8.89 17.61
CA THR A 123 10.25 10.00 17.01
C THR A 123 10.64 9.68 15.56
N ARG A 124 11.25 8.51 15.34
CA ARG A 124 11.68 8.09 13.99
C ARG A 124 10.54 7.94 12.99
N LEU A 125 9.40 7.40 13.42
CA LEU A 125 8.25 7.23 12.55
C LEU A 125 7.52 8.53 12.22
N LYS A 126 7.62 9.55 13.08
CA LYS A 126 7.09 10.89 12.78
C LYS A 126 7.96 11.69 11.81
N GLU A 127 9.26 11.41 11.78
CA GLU A 127 10.21 12.05 10.87
C GLU A 127 10.27 11.36 9.49
N ALA A 128 9.70 10.19 9.39
CA ALA A 128 9.67 9.42 8.14
C ALA A 128 8.50 9.91 7.18
#